data_47be1f7815041718b630a518bdfdfffa
#
_entry.id   47be1f7815041718b630a518bdfdfffa
#
_cell.length_a   1.000
_cell.length_b   1.000
_cell.length_c   1.000
_cell.angle_alpha   90.00
_cell.angle_beta   90.00
_cell.angle_gamma   90.00
#
_symmetry.space_group_name_H-M   'P 1'
#
loop_
_entity.id
_entity.type
_entity.pdbx_description
1 polymer ?
#
loop_
_entity_poly.entity_id
_entity_poly.type
_entity_poly.pdbx_seq_one_letter_code
_entity_poly.pdbx_strand_id
1 'polypeptide(L)'
;MLDRLHTKDQAACGREASAMNAKTPLLALLLTAPLALLARADGGTSALPNAPTADQALAAKYVYGLLSDSRYAYRPRALDDALSQDMYKRYLESLDPAKQFFTAQDIARFDAYKNKLDDAIKSGELDPAYAIFATFQQRVNERVKFARALLNQDIFVFTGTDRYEYDREDVPWSADNAALDTLWKQSVRNDWLRLKLAGKKPDEIRKTLDKRYNNMGKGFAELKGEDVFQAFVNSYANAIDPHTDYFTPRAAENFNQSMSLSLEGIGAQLQKQDDVVAIREIIPGGPASRSNKLQPGDRIVAVGQGESGVMEDVIGWRIDDVVAKIRGTKGSKVRLDVVPVEAGIDSKPNRIVLTRDKIKLEEQAAKSKVLTIPAGNGAPAKRIGVIELPGFYQDFEGRRKNADDYASATRDVSRLLTQLTAQKVDGVVLDLRNNGGGSLTEAIELTGLFIDRGPVVQVRESGGRVSVEGDSDTGIAWEGPLAVLINRGSASASEIFAGAIQDYGRGLIIGETSFGKGTVQNLVDLDRWPANEEPRFGQVKLTIAQFFRVSGGSTQNKGVVPDIAFPVSVDASEYGESTYDNALPWTRI
;
A
#
# COMPACT_ATOMS: atom_id res chain seq x y z
N MET A 1 -17.77 -18.38 2.30
CA MET A 1 -19.18 -18.21 2.74
C MET A 1 -20.01 -17.35 1.79
N LEU A 2 -19.48 -17.01 0.62
CA LEU A 2 -20.16 -16.24 -0.45
C LEU A 2 -20.75 -17.11 -1.57
N ASP A 3 -20.58 -18.44 -1.52
CA ASP A 3 -21.00 -19.37 -2.59
C ASP A 3 -22.41 -19.98 -2.41
N ARG A 4 -23.23 -19.51 -1.48
CA ARG A 4 -24.56 -20.09 -1.22
C ARG A 4 -25.76 -19.21 -1.59
N LEU A 5 -25.58 -18.15 -2.40
CA LEU A 5 -26.70 -17.28 -2.80
C LEU A 5 -27.02 -17.27 -4.30
N HIS A 6 -26.63 -18.31 -5.03
CA HIS A 6 -27.00 -18.45 -6.45
C HIS A 6 -27.59 -19.82 -6.74
N THR A 7 -28.77 -20.09 -6.22
CA THR A 7 -29.71 -21.03 -6.86
C THR A 7 -31.09 -20.84 -6.24
N LYS A 8 -31.93 -20.06 -6.89
CA LYS A 8 -33.38 -20.17 -7.02
C LYS A 8 -33.93 -18.87 -7.58
N ASP A 9 -34.26 -18.94 -8.84
CA ASP A 9 -35.46 -18.44 -9.47
C ASP A 9 -35.26 -18.38 -10.98
N GLN A 10 -35.45 -19.51 -11.61
CA GLN A 10 -35.85 -19.64 -12.99
C GLN A 10 -37.09 -20.53 -13.02
N ALA A 11 -38.25 -19.92 -13.11
CA ALA A 11 -39.41 -20.56 -13.74
C ALA A 11 -40.52 -19.53 -14.00
N ALA A 12 -40.93 -19.51 -15.23
CA ALA A 12 -42.26 -19.14 -15.75
C ALA A 12 -42.56 -17.64 -16.00
N CYS A 13 -42.56 -17.16 -17.22
CA CYS A 13 -43.81 -17.14 -18.01
C CYS A 13 -43.53 -16.69 -19.44
N GLY A 14 -44.04 -17.45 -20.38
CA GLY A 14 -43.90 -17.21 -21.82
C GLY A 14 -45.14 -16.57 -22.44
N ARG A 15 -44.96 -16.19 -23.71
CA ARG A 15 -45.96 -15.89 -24.77
C ARG A 15 -46.73 -14.58 -24.56
N GLU A 16 -46.77 -13.66 -25.52
CA GLU A 16 -47.29 -13.83 -26.90
C GLU A 16 -46.84 -12.68 -27.83
N ALA A 17 -46.67 -13.05 -29.06
CA ALA A 17 -46.41 -12.16 -30.20
C ALA A 17 -47.70 -11.54 -30.71
N SER A 18 -47.67 -10.31 -31.19
CA SER A 18 -48.52 -9.90 -32.29
C SER A 18 -47.89 -8.75 -33.07
N ALA A 19 -47.72 -9.00 -34.36
CA ALA A 19 -47.27 -8.08 -35.39
C ALA A 19 -48.41 -7.18 -35.87
N MET A 20 -48.09 -5.93 -36.23
CA MET A 20 -48.79 -5.30 -37.39
C MET A 20 -47.96 -4.18 -38.01
N ASN A 21 -47.84 -4.30 -39.35
CA ASN A 21 -47.25 -3.38 -40.30
C ASN A 21 -48.06 -2.08 -40.47
N ALA A 22 -47.41 -0.98 -40.85
CA ALA A 22 -47.77 -0.13 -41.99
C ALA A 22 -46.83 1.08 -42.17
N LYS A 23 -46.04 1.04 -43.21
CA LYS A 23 -45.82 1.96 -44.39
C LYS A 23 -45.81 3.48 -44.18
N THR A 24 -44.66 4.03 -44.56
CA THR A 24 -44.25 5.38 -45.00
C THR A 24 -45.26 6.12 -45.95
N PRO A 25 -45.14 7.48 -46.23
CA PRO A 25 -43.96 8.06 -46.87
C PRO A 25 -43.57 9.53 -46.49
N LEU A 26 -42.31 9.85 -46.85
CA LEU A 26 -41.68 11.13 -47.19
C LEU A 26 -42.52 12.40 -47.26
N LEU A 27 -42.02 13.50 -46.66
CA LEU A 27 -41.98 14.81 -47.32
C LEU A 27 -40.76 15.61 -46.85
N ALA A 28 -39.85 15.91 -47.75
CA ALA A 28 -38.72 16.80 -47.59
C ALA A 28 -39.21 18.25 -47.66
N LEU A 29 -38.80 19.09 -46.72
CA LEU A 29 -38.85 20.54 -46.85
C LEU A 29 -37.51 21.15 -46.48
N LEU A 30 -36.77 21.57 -47.50
CA LEU A 30 -35.60 22.43 -47.41
C LEU A 30 -36.02 23.82 -46.93
N LEU A 31 -35.50 24.24 -45.77
CA LEU A 31 -35.49 25.66 -45.38
C LEU A 31 -34.05 26.03 -45.01
N THR A 32 -33.43 26.76 -45.92
CA THR A 32 -32.16 27.47 -45.74
C THR A 32 -32.38 28.64 -44.79
N ALA A 33 -31.70 28.62 -43.64
CA ALA A 33 -31.51 29.79 -42.78
C ALA A 33 -30.01 30.02 -42.56
N PRO A 34 -29.53 31.27 -42.54
CA PRO A 34 -28.10 31.57 -42.55
C PRO A 34 -27.45 31.21 -41.18
N LEU A 35 -26.30 30.51 -41.25
CA LEU A 35 -25.43 30.30 -40.12
C LEU A 35 -24.87 31.66 -39.65
N ALA A 36 -25.43 32.23 -38.60
CA ALA A 36 -24.73 33.24 -37.82
C ALA A 36 -23.68 32.51 -37.01
N LEU A 37 -22.41 32.61 -37.42
CA LEU A 37 -21.27 32.26 -36.59
C LEU A 37 -21.26 33.19 -35.34
N LEU A 38 -21.88 32.77 -34.26
CA LEU A 38 -21.55 33.25 -32.94
C LEU A 38 -20.20 32.60 -32.54
N ALA A 39 -19.14 33.33 -32.80
CA ALA A 39 -17.87 33.05 -32.11
C ALA A 39 -18.13 33.15 -30.61
N ARG A 40 -18.34 32.00 -29.98
CA ARG A 40 -18.14 31.88 -28.53
C ARG A 40 -16.65 32.13 -28.30
N ALA A 41 -16.35 33.25 -27.68
CA ALA A 41 -15.09 33.41 -27.00
C ALA A 41 -15.02 32.29 -25.95
N ASP A 42 -14.32 31.21 -26.29
CA ASP A 42 -13.83 30.27 -25.30
C ASP A 42 -12.90 31.07 -24.37
N GLY A 43 -13.48 31.51 -23.24
CA GLY A 43 -12.68 31.79 -22.07
C GLY A 43 -11.98 30.48 -21.72
N GLY A 44 -10.74 30.34 -22.18
CA GLY A 44 -9.92 29.17 -21.90
C GLY A 44 -9.80 28.99 -20.40
N THR A 45 -10.64 28.16 -19.84
CA THR A 45 -10.31 27.50 -18.57
C THR A 45 -9.10 26.65 -18.87
N SER A 46 -7.93 27.14 -18.43
CA SER A 46 -6.71 26.34 -18.44
C SER A 46 -7.06 25.02 -17.79
N ALA A 47 -7.01 23.91 -18.55
CA ALA A 47 -7.26 22.60 -18.02
C ALA A 47 -6.35 22.38 -16.81
N LEU A 48 -6.91 21.94 -15.68
CA LEU A 48 -6.14 21.64 -14.49
C LEU A 48 -5.07 20.61 -14.84
N PRO A 49 -3.83 20.80 -14.37
CA PRO A 49 -2.80 19.77 -14.49
C PRO A 49 -3.33 18.47 -13.88
N ASN A 50 -3.18 17.36 -14.59
CA ASN A 50 -3.68 16.05 -14.15
C ASN A 50 -5.20 16.00 -13.89
N ALA A 51 -6.03 16.59 -14.76
CA ALA A 51 -7.48 16.57 -14.62
C ALA A 51 -8.05 15.15 -14.40
N PRO A 52 -9.16 15.00 -13.62
CA PRO A 52 -9.76 13.70 -13.36
C PRO A 52 -10.26 13.02 -14.64
N THR A 53 -10.17 11.69 -14.70
CA THR A 53 -10.69 10.89 -15.81
C THR A 53 -12.11 10.39 -15.55
N ALA A 54 -12.81 9.98 -16.60
CA ALA A 54 -14.14 9.36 -16.47
C ALA A 54 -14.10 8.06 -15.64
N ASP A 55 -13.03 7.27 -15.76
CA ASP A 55 -12.85 6.06 -14.98
C ASP A 55 -12.68 6.36 -13.49
N GLN A 56 -11.92 7.40 -13.13
CA GLN A 56 -11.77 7.87 -11.75
C GLN A 56 -13.10 8.36 -11.17
N ALA A 57 -13.89 9.12 -11.95
CA ALA A 57 -15.21 9.56 -11.54
C ALA A 57 -16.16 8.37 -11.25
N LEU A 58 -16.09 7.32 -12.06
CA LEU A 58 -16.90 6.11 -11.86
C LEU A 58 -16.38 5.28 -10.67
N ALA A 59 -15.07 5.11 -10.53
CA ALA A 59 -14.46 4.43 -9.39
C ALA A 59 -14.84 5.10 -8.06
N ALA A 60 -14.84 6.44 -7.98
CA ALA A 60 -15.29 7.17 -6.78
C ALA A 60 -16.72 6.79 -6.38
N LYS A 61 -17.63 6.69 -7.36
CA LYS A 61 -19.04 6.28 -7.12
C LYS A 61 -19.15 4.83 -6.63
N TYR A 62 -18.33 3.92 -7.16
CA TYR A 62 -18.29 2.53 -6.66
C TYR A 62 -17.77 2.47 -5.22
N VAL A 63 -16.71 3.23 -4.90
CA VAL A 63 -16.19 3.34 -3.54
C VAL A 63 -17.29 3.87 -2.60
N TYR A 64 -17.99 4.94 -2.99
CA TYR A 64 -19.13 5.46 -2.22
C TYR A 64 -20.20 4.39 -2.00
N GLY A 65 -20.61 3.67 -3.04
CA GLY A 65 -21.60 2.60 -2.94
C GLY A 65 -21.22 1.50 -1.95
N LEU A 66 -19.93 1.16 -1.86
CA LEU A 66 -19.44 0.16 -0.91
C LEU A 66 -19.39 0.69 0.53
N LEU A 67 -18.86 1.89 0.72
CA LEU A 67 -18.60 2.44 2.05
C LEU A 67 -19.85 2.96 2.75
N SER A 68 -20.89 3.31 2.00
CA SER A 68 -22.18 3.78 2.53
C SER A 68 -23.19 2.66 2.84
N ASP A 69 -22.92 1.41 2.44
CA ASP A 69 -23.86 0.31 2.56
C ASP A 69 -23.43 -0.71 3.63
N SER A 70 -24.30 -0.93 4.64
CA SER A 70 -24.06 -1.91 5.72
C SER A 70 -23.97 -3.37 5.28
N ARG A 71 -24.34 -3.67 4.04
CA ARG A 71 -24.14 -5.01 3.47
C ARG A 71 -22.67 -5.30 3.18
N TYR A 72 -21.86 -4.25 3.02
CA TYR A 72 -20.44 -4.35 2.69
C TYR A 72 -19.55 -3.80 3.80
N ALA A 73 -19.82 -2.57 4.27
CA ALA A 73 -19.00 -1.90 5.28
C ALA A 73 -19.41 -2.33 6.70
N TYR A 74 -18.43 -2.59 7.57
CA TYR A 74 -18.67 -2.89 8.98
C TYR A 74 -19.32 -1.72 9.72
N ARG A 75 -18.86 -0.49 9.45
CA ARG A 75 -19.38 0.76 10.04
C ARG A 75 -19.64 1.77 8.93
N PRO A 76 -20.76 1.62 8.20
CA PRO A 76 -21.12 2.61 7.19
C PRO A 76 -21.35 3.96 7.85
N ARG A 77 -20.83 5.04 7.25
CA ARG A 77 -21.10 6.43 7.65
C ARG A 77 -21.82 7.15 6.51
N ALA A 78 -22.77 8.01 6.86
CA ALA A 78 -23.37 8.90 5.89
C ALA A 78 -22.28 9.79 5.29
N LEU A 79 -22.22 9.89 3.99
CA LEU A 79 -21.34 10.82 3.29
C LEU A 79 -22.05 12.17 3.22
N ASP A 80 -21.80 13.02 4.21
CA ASP A 80 -22.42 14.32 4.46
C ASP A 80 -21.34 15.39 4.70
N ASP A 81 -21.79 16.65 4.97
CA ASP A 81 -20.91 17.77 5.25
C ASP A 81 -19.93 17.50 6.40
N ALA A 82 -20.35 16.76 7.44
CA ALA A 82 -19.47 16.44 8.56
C ALA A 82 -18.34 15.49 8.12
N LEU A 83 -18.66 14.47 7.32
CA LEU A 83 -17.65 13.58 6.76
C LEU A 83 -16.79 14.31 5.70
N SER A 84 -17.38 15.23 4.93
CA SER A 84 -16.65 16.11 4.01
C SER A 84 -15.56 16.92 4.72
N GLN A 85 -15.83 17.44 5.91
CA GLN A 85 -14.84 18.16 6.73
C GLN A 85 -13.70 17.24 7.21
N ASP A 86 -14.00 16.00 7.63
CA ASP A 86 -12.98 15.00 7.98
C ASP A 86 -12.11 14.67 6.75
N MET A 87 -12.73 14.45 5.59
CA MET A 87 -12.03 14.23 4.32
C MET A 87 -11.11 15.39 3.97
N TYR A 88 -11.61 16.62 4.08
CA TYR A 88 -10.86 17.84 3.81
C TYR A 88 -9.60 17.93 4.67
N LYS A 89 -9.73 17.72 5.98
CA LYS A 89 -8.59 17.69 6.90
C LYS A 89 -7.57 16.63 6.48
N ARG A 90 -7.99 15.38 6.31
CA ARG A 90 -7.13 14.25 5.95
C ARG A 90 -6.45 14.44 4.60
N TYR A 91 -7.16 15.02 3.62
CA TYR A 91 -6.58 15.26 2.30
C TYR A 91 -5.47 16.32 2.35
N LEU A 92 -5.67 17.42 3.07
CA LEU A 92 -4.63 18.44 3.26
C LEU A 92 -3.42 17.88 4.02
N GLU A 93 -3.65 17.12 5.08
CA GLU A 93 -2.59 16.47 5.87
C GLU A 93 -1.84 15.41 5.06
N SER A 94 -2.51 14.69 4.15
CA SER A 94 -1.85 13.72 3.27
C SER A 94 -0.91 14.39 2.25
N LEU A 95 -1.21 15.61 1.82
CA LEU A 95 -0.38 16.38 0.89
C LEU A 95 0.77 17.11 1.60
N ASP A 96 0.50 17.69 2.77
CA ASP A 96 1.47 18.52 3.51
C ASP A 96 1.43 18.23 5.03
N PRO A 97 1.84 17.03 5.47
CA PRO A 97 1.74 16.62 6.87
C PRO A 97 2.56 17.49 7.82
N ALA A 98 3.71 17.99 7.37
CA ALA A 98 4.58 18.87 8.15
C ALA A 98 4.25 20.36 8.01
N LYS A 99 3.18 20.71 7.28
CA LYS A 99 2.72 22.09 7.04
C LYS A 99 3.84 23.03 6.56
N GLN A 100 4.60 22.55 5.56
CA GLN A 100 5.77 23.21 5.00
C GLN A 100 5.54 23.85 3.63
N PHE A 101 4.39 23.58 2.99
CA PHE A 101 4.12 24.04 1.63
C PHE A 101 2.94 25.00 1.58
N PHE A 102 1.77 24.64 2.14
CA PHE A 102 0.62 25.53 2.15
C PHE A 102 0.79 26.69 3.13
N THR A 103 0.12 27.80 2.83
CA THR A 103 -0.08 28.92 3.75
C THR A 103 -1.50 28.91 4.30
N ALA A 104 -1.75 29.61 5.41
CA ALA A 104 -3.09 29.83 5.93
C ALA A 104 -4.00 30.54 4.90
N GLN A 105 -3.44 31.35 4.00
CA GLN A 105 -4.19 31.97 2.90
C GLN A 105 -4.62 30.93 1.85
N ASP A 106 -3.81 29.90 1.58
CA ASP A 106 -4.20 28.79 0.69
C ASP A 106 -5.34 28.02 1.32
N ILE A 107 -5.23 27.68 2.62
CA ILE A 107 -6.26 26.95 3.37
C ILE A 107 -7.59 27.73 3.35
N ALA A 108 -7.54 29.05 3.61
CA ALA A 108 -8.75 29.90 3.56
C ALA A 108 -9.42 29.91 2.17
N ARG A 109 -8.64 29.79 1.08
CA ARG A 109 -9.22 29.63 -0.27
C ARG A 109 -9.87 28.26 -0.47
N PHE A 110 -9.28 27.21 0.11
CA PHE A 110 -9.81 25.84 0.03
C PHE A 110 -11.05 25.63 0.89
N ASP A 111 -11.33 26.48 1.88
CA ASP A 111 -12.54 26.40 2.71
C ASP A 111 -13.82 26.40 1.89
N ALA A 112 -13.80 26.95 0.67
CA ALA A 112 -14.91 26.85 -0.30
C ALA A 112 -15.26 25.39 -0.69
N TYR A 113 -14.35 24.45 -0.50
CA TYR A 113 -14.52 23.02 -0.81
C TYR A 113 -14.85 22.18 0.41
N LYS A 114 -14.68 22.72 1.63
CA LYS A 114 -14.74 21.98 2.89
C LYS A 114 -16.03 21.16 3.09
N ASN A 115 -17.17 21.66 2.59
CA ASN A 115 -18.48 21.00 2.64
C ASN A 115 -18.94 20.52 1.25
N LYS A 116 -18.02 20.20 0.34
CA LYS A 116 -18.35 19.79 -1.03
C LYS A 116 -17.59 18.55 -1.49
N LEU A 117 -16.69 18.02 -0.66
CA LEU A 117 -15.90 16.84 -1.04
C LEU A 117 -16.76 15.57 -1.04
N ASP A 118 -17.78 15.51 -0.18
CA ASP A 118 -18.80 14.47 -0.19
C ASP A 118 -19.60 14.47 -1.50
N ASP A 119 -20.04 15.64 -1.96
CA ASP A 119 -20.74 15.81 -3.25
C ASP A 119 -19.83 15.45 -4.42
N ALA A 120 -18.54 15.80 -4.35
CA ALA A 120 -17.55 15.42 -5.37
C ALA A 120 -17.44 13.90 -5.53
N ILE A 121 -17.39 13.14 -4.44
CA ILE A 121 -17.39 11.67 -4.46
C ILE A 121 -18.69 11.12 -5.04
N LYS A 122 -19.86 11.63 -4.58
CA LYS A 122 -21.19 11.16 -5.03
C LYS A 122 -21.44 11.44 -6.52
N SER A 123 -21.08 12.64 -6.97
CA SER A 123 -21.28 13.04 -8.37
C SER A 123 -20.19 12.54 -9.32
N GLY A 124 -18.97 12.31 -8.80
CA GLY A 124 -17.78 12.07 -9.60
C GLY A 124 -17.15 13.37 -10.15
N GLU A 125 -17.59 14.54 -9.69
CA GLU A 125 -17.01 15.84 -10.04
C GLU A 125 -15.81 16.16 -9.15
N LEU A 126 -14.65 15.60 -9.47
CA LEU A 126 -13.46 15.55 -8.62
C LEU A 126 -12.59 16.82 -8.70
N ASP A 127 -12.97 17.84 -9.45
CA ASP A 127 -12.20 19.08 -9.65
C ASP A 127 -11.70 19.74 -8.37
N PRO A 128 -12.46 19.78 -7.24
CA PRO A 128 -11.98 20.36 -5.99
C PRO A 128 -10.66 19.75 -5.48
N ALA A 129 -10.54 18.42 -5.55
CA ALA A 129 -9.32 17.71 -5.12
C ALA A 129 -8.13 18.07 -6.01
N TYR A 130 -8.34 18.13 -7.32
CA TYR A 130 -7.30 18.47 -8.29
C TYR A 130 -6.89 19.94 -8.21
N ALA A 131 -7.80 20.85 -7.89
CA ALA A 131 -7.49 22.26 -7.66
C ALA A 131 -6.59 22.47 -6.42
N ILE A 132 -6.87 21.77 -5.32
CA ILE A 132 -6.01 21.75 -4.13
C ILE A 132 -4.62 21.22 -4.49
N PHE A 133 -4.56 20.09 -5.21
CA PHE A 133 -3.30 19.49 -5.61
C PHE A 133 -2.47 20.37 -6.56
N ALA A 134 -3.11 21.06 -7.51
CA ALA A 134 -2.41 22.00 -8.39
C ALA A 134 -1.74 23.13 -7.60
N THR A 135 -2.42 23.64 -6.55
CA THR A 135 -1.82 24.64 -5.63
C THR A 135 -0.64 24.02 -4.87
N PHE A 136 -0.78 22.78 -4.39
CA PHE A 136 0.31 22.06 -3.73
C PHE A 136 1.55 21.94 -4.63
N GLN A 137 1.39 21.49 -5.88
CA GLN A 137 2.51 21.40 -6.84
C GLN A 137 3.18 22.76 -7.08
N GLN A 138 2.39 23.83 -7.20
CA GLN A 138 2.93 25.17 -7.31
C GLN A 138 3.78 25.53 -6.10
N ARG A 139 3.27 25.31 -4.88
CA ARG A 139 3.98 25.62 -3.63
C ARG A 139 5.26 24.81 -3.49
N VAL A 140 5.25 23.52 -3.81
CA VAL A 140 6.46 22.70 -3.83
C VAL A 140 7.53 23.29 -4.76
N ASN A 141 7.15 23.65 -5.99
CA ASN A 141 8.07 24.24 -6.95
C ASN A 141 8.66 25.57 -6.46
N GLU A 142 7.84 26.42 -5.83
CA GLU A 142 8.29 27.67 -5.21
C GLU A 142 9.31 27.40 -4.09
N ARG A 143 9.01 26.46 -3.21
CA ARG A 143 9.86 26.10 -2.05
C ARG A 143 11.18 25.45 -2.46
N VAL A 144 11.16 24.57 -3.45
CA VAL A 144 12.38 23.96 -4.01
C VAL A 144 13.31 25.03 -4.59
N LYS A 145 12.75 25.95 -5.39
CA LYS A 145 13.53 27.07 -5.95
C LYS A 145 14.12 27.96 -4.85
N PHE A 146 13.31 28.28 -3.83
CA PHE A 146 13.74 29.09 -2.70
C PHE A 146 14.86 28.41 -1.90
N ALA A 147 14.69 27.14 -1.52
CA ALA A 147 15.68 26.37 -0.77
C ALA A 147 17.03 26.29 -1.51
N ARG A 148 17.00 26.03 -2.81
CA ARG A 148 18.22 25.99 -3.64
C ARG A 148 18.90 27.36 -3.75
N ALA A 149 18.12 28.44 -3.85
CA ALA A 149 18.68 29.81 -3.86
C ALA A 149 19.37 30.16 -2.54
N LEU A 150 18.85 29.68 -1.40
CA LEU A 150 19.47 29.88 -0.08
C LEU A 150 20.86 29.26 0.04
N LEU A 151 21.15 28.16 -0.67
CA LEU A 151 22.45 27.47 -0.62
C LEU A 151 23.62 28.37 -1.10
N ASN A 152 23.34 29.40 -1.87
CA ASN A 152 24.31 30.34 -2.39
C ASN A 152 24.40 31.66 -1.57
N GLN A 153 23.69 31.72 -0.43
CA GLN A 153 23.69 32.88 0.46
C GLN A 153 24.59 32.63 1.68
N ASP A 154 25.06 33.71 2.28
CA ASP A 154 25.89 33.66 3.50
C ASP A 154 24.99 33.63 4.76
N ILE A 155 24.25 32.52 4.93
CA ILE A 155 23.30 32.34 6.04
C ILE A 155 23.70 31.21 7.00
N PHE A 156 24.81 30.53 6.77
CA PHE A 156 25.21 29.32 7.48
C PHE A 156 26.15 29.60 8.67
N VAL A 157 25.83 30.66 9.41
CA VAL A 157 26.49 31.03 10.67
C VAL A 157 25.66 30.49 11.82
N PHE A 158 26.27 29.70 12.73
CA PHE A 158 25.58 28.94 13.80
C PHE A 158 26.08 29.38 15.17
N THR A 159 26.03 30.68 15.46
CA THR A 159 26.44 31.27 16.75
C THR A 159 25.26 31.69 17.62
N GLY A 160 24.06 31.59 17.11
CA GLY A 160 22.82 32.01 17.75
C GLY A 160 22.11 30.89 18.55
N THR A 161 20.92 31.25 19.04
CA THR A 161 20.00 30.36 19.76
C THR A 161 18.81 29.91 18.90
N ASP A 162 18.95 30.00 17.57
CA ASP A 162 17.90 29.64 16.63
C ASP A 162 17.49 28.18 16.83
N ARG A 163 16.20 27.90 16.71
CA ARG A 163 15.62 26.58 16.82
C ARG A 163 14.89 26.22 15.55
N TYR A 164 14.85 24.93 15.23
CA TYR A 164 14.02 24.36 14.19
C TYR A 164 13.12 23.31 14.80
N GLU A 165 11.81 23.45 14.63
CA GLU A 165 10.81 22.50 15.10
C GLU A 165 10.65 21.37 14.08
N TYR A 166 10.97 20.15 14.51
CA TYR A 166 10.86 18.95 13.68
C TYR A 166 9.43 18.39 13.65
N ASP A 167 8.83 18.30 14.83
CA ASP A 167 7.46 17.87 14.97
C ASP A 167 6.54 19.04 14.66
N ARG A 168 5.91 18.97 13.51
CA ARG A 168 5.07 20.04 12.98
C ARG A 168 3.63 19.61 12.71
N GLU A 169 3.24 18.43 13.16
CA GLU A 169 1.91 17.91 12.93
C GLU A 169 0.83 18.82 13.55
N ASP A 170 1.04 19.29 14.78
CA ASP A 170 0.10 20.12 15.52
C ASP A 170 0.34 21.64 15.38
N VAL A 171 1.37 22.09 14.65
CA VAL A 171 1.58 23.53 14.44
C VAL A 171 0.59 24.10 13.42
N PRO A 172 0.17 25.38 13.58
CA PRO A 172 -0.67 26.02 12.57
C PRO A 172 0.07 26.21 11.23
N TRP A 173 -0.69 26.31 10.15
CA TRP A 173 -0.16 26.69 8.83
C TRP A 173 0.52 28.07 8.91
N SER A 174 1.64 28.22 8.21
CA SER A 174 2.33 29.52 8.09
C SER A 174 1.37 30.58 7.56
N ALA A 175 1.30 31.75 8.20
CA ALA A 175 0.31 32.78 7.90
C ALA A 175 0.33 33.21 6.41
N ASP A 176 1.55 33.36 5.87
CA ASP A 176 1.80 33.84 4.51
C ASP A 176 3.15 33.34 3.97
N ASN A 177 3.51 33.76 2.77
CA ASN A 177 4.78 33.41 2.15
C ASN A 177 6.01 33.89 2.95
N ALA A 178 5.95 35.02 3.65
CA ALA A 178 7.10 35.54 4.42
C ALA A 178 7.36 34.64 5.66
N ALA A 179 6.29 34.20 6.34
CA ALA A 179 6.40 33.22 7.43
C ALA A 179 6.93 31.88 6.91
N LEU A 180 6.45 31.45 5.75
CA LEU A 180 6.88 30.21 5.11
C LEU A 180 8.35 30.30 4.65
N ASP A 181 8.81 31.44 4.13
CA ASP A 181 10.21 31.69 3.79
C ASP A 181 11.11 31.60 5.03
N THR A 182 10.65 32.12 6.18
CA THR A 182 11.36 32.01 7.44
C THR A 182 11.50 30.55 7.89
N LEU A 183 10.44 29.77 7.82
CA LEU A 183 10.44 28.34 8.10
C LEU A 183 11.44 27.60 7.21
N TRP A 184 11.39 27.82 5.90
CA TRP A 184 12.29 27.16 4.95
C TRP A 184 13.75 27.59 5.14
N LYS A 185 14.01 28.83 5.50
CA LYS A 185 15.35 29.27 5.88
C LYS A 185 15.89 28.51 7.10
N GLN A 186 15.04 28.30 8.12
CA GLN A 186 15.41 27.51 9.30
C GLN A 186 15.66 26.03 8.93
N SER A 187 14.80 25.44 8.11
CA SER A 187 14.93 24.06 7.63
C SER A 187 16.25 23.85 6.86
N VAL A 188 16.54 24.71 5.88
CA VAL A 188 17.78 24.63 5.08
C VAL A 188 19.03 24.82 5.95
N ARG A 189 18.98 25.74 6.92
CA ARG A 189 20.09 25.93 7.88
C ARG A 189 20.28 24.70 8.77
N ASN A 190 19.20 24.08 9.20
CA ASN A 190 19.25 22.84 9.99
C ASN A 190 19.85 21.68 9.18
N ASP A 191 19.43 21.48 7.94
CA ASP A 191 20.00 20.47 7.05
C ASP A 191 21.51 20.69 6.81
N TRP A 192 21.90 21.93 6.62
CA TRP A 192 23.31 22.29 6.51
C TRP A 192 24.09 21.97 7.79
N LEU A 193 23.55 22.36 8.96
CA LEU A 193 24.18 22.12 10.26
C LEU A 193 24.40 20.60 10.51
N ARG A 194 23.41 19.79 10.22
CA ARG A 194 23.51 18.33 10.37
C ARG A 194 24.64 17.73 9.54
N LEU A 195 24.77 18.15 8.28
CA LEU A 195 25.85 17.69 7.41
C LEU A 195 27.22 18.23 7.85
N LYS A 196 27.29 19.45 8.39
CA LYS A 196 28.50 20.03 8.99
C LYS A 196 28.94 19.24 10.22
N LEU A 197 28.01 18.89 11.12
CA LEU A 197 28.27 18.05 12.29
C LEU A 197 28.70 16.63 11.91
N ALA A 198 28.23 16.13 10.76
CA ALA A 198 28.70 14.87 10.17
C ALA A 198 30.07 14.97 9.49
N GLY A 199 30.79 16.11 9.62
CA GLY A 199 32.14 16.31 9.13
C GLY A 199 32.28 16.69 7.66
N LYS A 200 31.18 16.99 6.94
CA LYS A 200 31.26 17.40 5.54
C LYS A 200 31.76 18.84 5.38
N LYS A 201 32.49 19.08 4.29
CA LYS A 201 32.98 20.42 3.92
C LYS A 201 31.87 21.25 3.27
N PRO A 202 31.92 22.60 3.32
CA PRO A 202 30.86 23.47 2.80
C PRO A 202 30.46 23.18 1.34
N ASP A 203 31.43 22.95 0.44
CA ASP A 203 31.12 22.65 -0.96
C ASP A 203 30.43 21.29 -1.16
N GLU A 204 30.81 20.29 -0.37
CA GLU A 204 30.15 18.99 -0.37
C GLU A 204 28.72 19.08 0.18
N ILE A 205 28.52 19.92 1.22
CA ILE A 205 27.21 20.19 1.81
C ILE A 205 26.31 20.84 0.76
N ARG A 206 26.78 21.92 0.12
CA ARG A 206 26.04 22.63 -0.93
C ARG A 206 25.62 21.68 -2.05
N LYS A 207 26.55 20.92 -2.59
CA LYS A 207 26.26 19.94 -3.66
C LYS A 207 25.27 18.88 -3.20
N THR A 208 25.40 18.39 -1.97
CA THR A 208 24.49 17.36 -1.41
C THR A 208 23.09 17.91 -1.25
N LEU A 209 22.92 19.12 -0.70
CA LEU A 209 21.61 19.72 -0.47
C LEU A 209 20.97 20.17 -1.79
N ASP A 210 21.73 20.71 -2.73
CA ASP A 210 21.20 21.04 -4.06
C ASP A 210 20.62 19.80 -4.76
N LYS A 211 21.36 18.69 -4.74
CA LYS A 211 20.85 17.40 -5.27
C LYS A 211 19.61 16.93 -4.53
N ARG A 212 19.55 17.02 -3.19
CA ARG A 212 18.37 16.63 -2.39
C ARG A 212 17.13 17.42 -2.73
N TYR A 213 17.23 18.77 -2.74
CA TYR A 213 16.09 19.63 -3.07
C TYR A 213 15.65 19.49 -4.53
N ASN A 214 16.60 19.33 -5.45
CA ASN A 214 16.26 19.04 -6.85
C ASN A 214 15.51 17.72 -7.00
N ASN A 215 15.98 16.65 -6.34
CA ASN A 215 15.31 15.34 -6.37
C ASN A 215 13.93 15.40 -5.72
N MET A 216 13.76 16.17 -4.63
CA MET A 216 12.45 16.41 -4.03
C MET A 216 11.49 17.04 -5.04
N GLY A 217 11.93 18.09 -5.74
CA GLY A 217 11.11 18.75 -6.78
C GLY A 217 10.76 17.82 -7.93
N LYS A 218 11.73 17.02 -8.41
CA LYS A 218 11.48 15.99 -9.44
C LYS A 218 10.44 14.96 -8.95
N GLY A 219 10.57 14.46 -7.73
CA GLY A 219 9.63 13.46 -7.17
C GLY A 219 8.19 13.97 -7.15
N PHE A 220 7.97 15.23 -6.71
CA PHE A 220 6.63 15.81 -6.72
C PHE A 220 6.11 16.13 -8.14
N ALA A 221 7.00 16.50 -9.06
CA ALA A 221 6.63 16.73 -10.46
C ALA A 221 6.25 15.43 -11.19
N GLU A 222 6.70 14.28 -10.70
CA GLU A 222 6.37 12.96 -11.24
C GLU A 222 4.97 12.47 -10.82
N LEU A 223 4.30 13.10 -9.84
CA LEU A 223 2.95 12.72 -9.42
C LEU A 223 1.94 12.95 -10.55
N LYS A 224 1.11 11.94 -10.79
CA LYS A 224 0.09 11.91 -11.85
C LYS A 224 -1.33 12.05 -11.27
N GLY A 225 -2.31 12.24 -12.14
CA GLY A 225 -3.72 12.30 -11.75
C GLY A 225 -4.21 11.05 -11.00
N GLU A 226 -3.61 9.88 -11.26
CA GLU A 226 -3.89 8.64 -10.52
C GLU A 226 -3.45 8.73 -9.05
N ASP A 227 -2.28 9.32 -8.77
CA ASP A 227 -1.77 9.49 -7.41
C ASP A 227 -2.65 10.48 -6.63
N VAL A 228 -3.09 11.57 -7.30
CA VAL A 228 -4.03 12.55 -6.74
C VAL A 228 -5.37 11.90 -6.39
N PHE A 229 -5.91 11.13 -7.32
CA PHE A 229 -7.16 10.40 -7.14
C PHE A 229 -7.08 9.44 -5.97
N GLN A 230 -6.04 8.62 -5.89
CA GLN A 230 -5.84 7.69 -4.79
C GLN A 230 -5.76 8.41 -3.43
N ALA A 231 -4.98 9.49 -3.34
CA ALA A 231 -4.88 10.29 -2.10
C ALA A 231 -6.23 10.87 -1.68
N PHE A 232 -6.99 11.41 -2.66
CA PHE A 232 -8.31 11.98 -2.38
C PHE A 232 -9.33 10.93 -1.96
N VAL A 233 -9.46 9.81 -2.67
CA VAL A 233 -10.41 8.75 -2.31
C VAL A 233 -10.01 8.10 -0.98
N ASN A 234 -8.71 8.01 -0.67
CA ASN A 234 -8.24 7.53 0.62
C ASN A 234 -8.53 8.52 1.75
N SER A 235 -8.65 9.82 1.50
CA SER A 235 -9.14 10.74 2.53
C SER A 235 -10.58 10.43 2.95
N TYR A 236 -11.41 9.94 2.02
CA TYR A 236 -12.76 9.42 2.31
C TYR A 236 -12.72 8.08 3.03
N ALA A 237 -11.99 7.11 2.49
CA ALA A 237 -11.91 5.76 3.06
C ALA A 237 -11.37 5.78 4.49
N ASN A 238 -10.28 6.52 4.73
CA ASN A 238 -9.66 6.65 6.04
C ASN A 238 -10.47 7.52 7.01
N ALA A 239 -11.40 8.37 6.54
CA ALA A 239 -12.34 9.06 7.41
C ALA A 239 -13.40 8.12 8.00
N ILE A 240 -13.66 6.96 7.38
CA ILE A 240 -14.57 5.93 7.87
C ILE A 240 -13.91 5.06 8.95
N ASP A 241 -12.74 4.50 8.64
CA ASP A 241 -11.87 3.80 9.58
C ASP A 241 -10.42 3.77 9.06
N PRO A 242 -9.41 3.62 9.95
CA PRO A 242 -8.00 3.78 9.57
C PRO A 242 -7.45 2.64 8.71
N HIS A 243 -8.21 1.58 8.45
CA HIS A 243 -7.78 0.38 7.73
C HIS A 243 -8.52 0.13 6.42
N THR A 244 -9.49 0.98 6.09
CA THR A 244 -10.18 0.97 4.80
C THR A 244 -9.42 1.83 3.82
N ASP A 245 -8.95 1.23 2.73
CA ASP A 245 -8.13 1.89 1.70
C ASP A 245 -8.67 1.60 0.30
N TYR A 246 -8.57 2.58 -0.57
CA TYR A 246 -8.70 2.40 -2.00
C TYR A 246 -7.31 2.20 -2.62
N PHE A 247 -7.20 1.20 -3.47
CA PHE A 247 -6.01 0.91 -4.28
C PHE A 247 -6.33 1.15 -5.76
N THR A 248 -5.56 2.00 -6.41
CA THR A 248 -5.56 2.07 -7.88
C THR A 248 -5.20 0.70 -8.48
N PRO A 249 -5.48 0.42 -9.77
CA PRO A 249 -5.14 -0.86 -10.39
C PRO A 249 -3.69 -1.28 -10.13
N ARG A 250 -2.76 -0.33 -10.26
CA ARG A 250 -1.34 -0.57 -10.00
C ARG A 250 -1.04 -0.85 -8.52
N ALA A 251 -1.64 -0.10 -7.61
CA ALA A 251 -1.46 -0.32 -6.17
C ALA A 251 -2.03 -1.68 -5.74
N ALA A 252 -3.18 -2.08 -6.30
CA ALA A 252 -3.80 -3.39 -6.09
C ALA A 252 -2.90 -4.53 -6.59
N GLU A 253 -2.31 -4.39 -7.78
CA GLU A 253 -1.36 -5.36 -8.30
C GLU A 253 -0.14 -5.52 -7.37
N ASN A 254 0.46 -4.41 -6.92
CA ASN A 254 1.58 -4.44 -5.99
C ASN A 254 1.22 -5.11 -4.65
N PHE A 255 0.03 -4.83 -4.12
CA PHE A 255 -0.48 -5.49 -2.91
C PHE A 255 -0.63 -7.00 -3.11
N ASN A 256 -1.27 -7.42 -4.20
CA ASN A 256 -1.47 -8.84 -4.52
C ASN A 256 -0.13 -9.58 -4.71
N GLN A 257 0.86 -8.94 -5.33
CA GLN A 257 2.21 -9.49 -5.48
C GLN A 257 2.91 -9.66 -4.13
N SER A 258 2.78 -8.69 -3.22
CA SER A 258 3.35 -8.80 -1.87
C SER A 258 2.72 -9.93 -1.07
N MET A 259 1.42 -10.14 -1.21
CA MET A 259 0.70 -11.23 -0.54
C MET A 259 1.00 -12.60 -1.15
N SER A 260 1.13 -12.69 -2.48
CA SER A 260 1.43 -13.96 -3.16
C SER A 260 2.91 -14.34 -3.16
N LEU A 261 3.79 -13.48 -2.62
CA LEU A 261 5.25 -13.61 -2.74
C LEU A 261 5.72 -14.00 -4.15
N SER A 262 5.04 -13.47 -5.14
CA SER A 262 5.36 -13.74 -6.54
C SER A 262 5.01 -12.56 -7.44
N LEU A 263 5.73 -12.42 -8.52
CA LEU A 263 5.43 -11.45 -9.57
C LEU A 263 5.64 -12.09 -10.95
N GLU A 264 4.95 -11.58 -11.94
CA GLU A 264 5.17 -11.97 -13.34
C GLU A 264 6.04 -10.93 -14.04
N GLY A 265 7.19 -11.37 -14.53
CA GLY A 265 8.17 -10.46 -15.13
C GLY A 265 9.48 -11.12 -15.49
N ILE A 266 10.56 -10.35 -15.44
CA ILE A 266 11.89 -10.79 -15.83
C ILE A 266 12.78 -11.28 -14.67
N GLY A 267 12.39 -11.04 -13.41
CA GLY A 267 13.20 -11.42 -12.24
C GLY A 267 14.43 -10.52 -12.05
N ALA A 268 14.21 -9.20 -12.06
CA ALA A 268 15.21 -8.21 -11.72
C ALA A 268 14.61 -7.15 -10.78
N GLN A 269 15.34 -6.77 -9.73
CA GLN A 269 15.05 -5.60 -8.94
C GLN A 269 15.62 -4.37 -9.63
N LEU A 270 14.83 -3.34 -9.77
CA LEU A 270 15.18 -2.11 -10.45
C LEU A 270 15.32 -0.95 -9.45
N GLN A 271 16.16 0.02 -9.79
CA GLN A 271 16.32 1.26 -9.03
C GLN A 271 16.45 2.45 -9.98
N LYS A 272 15.93 3.61 -9.56
CA LYS A 272 16.17 4.85 -10.29
C LYS A 272 17.58 5.36 -9.96
N GLN A 273 18.38 5.61 -10.99
CA GLN A 273 19.71 6.21 -10.91
C GLN A 273 19.74 7.47 -11.77
N ASP A 274 19.61 8.63 -11.13
CA ASP A 274 19.41 9.91 -11.80
C ASP A 274 18.18 9.87 -12.75
N ASP A 275 18.37 9.97 -14.06
CA ASP A 275 17.28 9.96 -15.05
C ASP A 275 17.11 8.61 -15.77
N VAL A 276 17.78 7.54 -15.31
CA VAL A 276 17.65 6.20 -15.89
C VAL A 276 17.24 5.16 -14.85
N VAL A 277 16.63 4.09 -15.31
CA VAL A 277 16.33 2.91 -14.49
C VAL A 277 17.43 1.89 -14.67
N ALA A 278 18.09 1.49 -13.58
CA ALA A 278 19.17 0.54 -13.56
C ALA A 278 18.76 -0.75 -12.84
N ILE A 279 19.38 -1.85 -13.21
CA ILE A 279 19.25 -3.15 -12.52
C ILE A 279 20.00 -3.04 -11.20
N ARG A 280 19.30 -3.21 -10.09
CA ARG A 280 19.89 -3.27 -8.75
C ARG A 280 20.40 -4.67 -8.44
N GLU A 281 19.55 -5.68 -8.73
CA GLU A 281 19.79 -7.07 -8.39
C GLU A 281 19.06 -7.98 -9.38
N ILE A 282 19.60 -9.16 -9.66
CA ILE A 282 18.98 -10.20 -10.47
C ILE A 282 18.54 -11.33 -9.56
N ILE A 283 17.24 -11.66 -9.60
CA ILE A 283 16.64 -12.72 -8.80
C ILE A 283 17.06 -14.07 -9.37
N PRO A 284 17.69 -14.94 -8.57
CA PRO A 284 18.10 -16.27 -9.03
C PRO A 284 16.92 -17.07 -9.60
N GLY A 285 17.19 -17.85 -10.66
CA GLY A 285 16.17 -18.67 -11.32
C GLY A 285 15.17 -17.92 -12.19
N GLY A 286 15.15 -16.58 -12.18
CA GLY A 286 14.31 -15.77 -13.06
C GLY A 286 14.82 -15.70 -14.51
N PRO A 287 13.99 -15.19 -15.47
CA PRO A 287 14.39 -15.04 -16.87
C PRO A 287 15.68 -14.22 -17.08
N ALA A 288 15.84 -13.13 -16.31
CA ALA A 288 17.06 -12.31 -16.36
C ALA A 288 18.29 -13.13 -15.96
N SER A 289 18.20 -13.89 -14.86
CA SER A 289 19.25 -14.80 -14.40
C SER A 289 19.58 -15.87 -15.43
N ARG A 290 18.55 -16.58 -15.94
CA ARG A 290 18.74 -17.65 -16.94
C ARG A 290 19.33 -17.16 -18.27
N SER A 291 19.10 -15.89 -18.60
CA SER A 291 19.61 -15.31 -19.85
C SER A 291 21.11 -15.11 -19.85
N ASN A 292 21.71 -14.87 -18.68
CA ASN A 292 23.13 -14.46 -18.50
C ASN A 292 23.54 -13.23 -19.34
N LYS A 293 22.56 -12.37 -19.71
CA LYS A 293 22.77 -11.19 -20.57
C LYS A 293 22.64 -9.87 -19.83
N LEU A 294 22.25 -9.92 -18.55
CA LEU A 294 22.03 -8.79 -17.69
C LEU A 294 22.86 -8.91 -16.42
N GLN A 295 23.32 -7.78 -15.90
CA GLN A 295 24.06 -7.71 -14.65
C GLN A 295 23.63 -6.50 -13.81
N PRO A 296 23.87 -6.51 -12.49
CA PRO A 296 23.64 -5.34 -11.65
C PRO A 296 24.41 -4.12 -12.16
N GLY A 297 23.74 -2.96 -12.18
CA GLY A 297 24.27 -1.70 -12.71
C GLY A 297 23.95 -1.44 -14.19
N ASP A 298 23.49 -2.41 -14.95
CA ASP A 298 23.02 -2.22 -16.32
C ASP A 298 21.81 -1.26 -16.35
N ARG A 299 21.79 -0.34 -17.34
CA ARG A 299 20.80 0.73 -17.47
C ARG A 299 19.84 0.45 -18.61
N ILE A 300 18.54 0.44 -18.31
CA ILE A 300 17.47 0.22 -19.28
C ILE A 300 17.12 1.57 -19.90
N VAL A 301 17.29 1.70 -21.21
CA VAL A 301 17.04 2.94 -21.95
C VAL A 301 15.82 2.87 -22.85
N ALA A 302 15.38 1.67 -23.26
CA ALA A 302 14.12 1.51 -23.98
C ALA A 302 13.49 0.15 -23.69
N VAL A 303 12.16 0.08 -23.79
CA VAL A 303 11.34 -1.12 -23.57
C VAL A 303 10.38 -1.32 -24.74
N GLY A 304 10.27 -2.56 -25.24
CA GLY A 304 9.33 -2.93 -26.30
C GLY A 304 8.58 -4.21 -25.98
N GLN A 305 7.32 -4.29 -26.41
CA GLN A 305 6.46 -5.46 -26.17
C GLN A 305 6.54 -6.45 -27.32
N GLY A 306 6.45 -7.74 -27.01
CA GLY A 306 6.43 -8.83 -27.99
C GLY A 306 7.72 -8.91 -28.82
N GLU A 307 7.63 -9.50 -30.00
CA GLU A 307 8.79 -9.68 -30.91
C GLU A 307 9.08 -8.47 -31.79
N SER A 308 8.06 -7.67 -32.11
CA SER A 308 8.13 -6.61 -33.13
C SER A 308 7.50 -5.28 -32.71
N GLY A 309 6.94 -5.14 -31.49
CA GLY A 309 6.33 -3.88 -31.01
C GLY A 309 7.32 -2.71 -31.08
N VAL A 310 6.81 -1.48 -30.99
CA VAL A 310 7.67 -0.29 -30.95
C VAL A 310 8.54 -0.31 -29.71
N MET A 311 9.81 0.10 -29.83
CA MET A 311 10.67 0.37 -28.68
C MET A 311 10.36 1.79 -28.19
N GLU A 312 9.93 1.90 -26.95
CA GLU A 312 9.67 3.17 -26.27
C GLU A 312 10.92 3.56 -25.48
N ASP A 313 11.43 4.76 -25.72
CA ASP A 313 12.50 5.35 -24.89
C ASP A 313 11.95 5.62 -23.50
N VAL A 314 12.63 5.14 -22.46
CA VAL A 314 12.20 5.25 -21.05
C VAL A 314 13.15 6.10 -20.21
N ILE A 315 14.11 6.80 -20.83
CA ILE A 315 14.98 7.75 -20.11
C ILE A 315 14.13 8.88 -19.54
N GLY A 316 14.33 9.20 -18.27
CA GLY A 316 13.55 10.23 -17.57
C GLY A 316 12.20 9.76 -17.03
N TRP A 317 11.75 8.54 -17.34
CA TRP A 317 10.47 8.03 -16.84
C TRP A 317 10.51 7.73 -15.34
N ARG A 318 9.34 7.70 -14.72
CA ARG A 318 9.18 7.14 -13.35
C ARG A 318 9.55 5.66 -13.39
N ILE A 319 10.22 5.20 -12.32
CA ILE A 319 10.56 3.78 -12.20
C ILE A 319 9.34 2.88 -12.29
N ASP A 320 8.21 3.29 -11.70
CA ASP A 320 6.96 2.53 -11.71
C ASP A 320 6.41 2.33 -13.13
N ASP A 321 6.51 3.35 -13.98
CA ASP A 321 6.05 3.25 -15.37
C ASP A 321 6.95 2.32 -16.19
N VAL A 322 8.26 2.36 -15.94
CA VAL A 322 9.21 1.44 -16.59
C VAL A 322 8.98 0.00 -16.10
N VAL A 323 8.77 -0.18 -14.79
CA VAL A 323 8.44 -1.49 -14.20
C VAL A 323 7.16 -2.05 -14.79
N ALA A 324 6.10 -1.23 -14.92
CA ALA A 324 4.83 -1.65 -15.54
C ALA A 324 5.01 -2.12 -17.00
N LYS A 325 5.90 -1.46 -17.77
CA LYS A 325 6.24 -1.91 -19.14
C LYS A 325 7.05 -3.21 -19.16
N ILE A 326 7.89 -3.45 -18.16
CA ILE A 326 8.75 -4.65 -18.08
C ILE A 326 7.95 -5.86 -17.57
N ARG A 327 7.06 -5.67 -16.60
CA ARG A 327 6.12 -6.69 -16.11
C ARG A 327 5.13 -7.09 -17.20
N GLY A 328 4.43 -8.17 -16.99
CA GLY A 328 3.35 -8.65 -17.85
C GLY A 328 3.22 -10.16 -17.79
N THR A 329 2.18 -10.68 -18.41
CA THR A 329 1.73 -12.07 -18.31
C THR A 329 2.84 -13.07 -18.61
N LYS A 330 2.95 -14.11 -17.79
CA LYS A 330 3.85 -15.26 -17.98
C LYS A 330 3.78 -15.78 -19.42
N GLY A 331 4.93 -16.03 -20.03
CA GLY A 331 5.08 -16.52 -21.41
C GLY A 331 5.12 -15.40 -22.47
N SER A 332 4.71 -14.17 -22.12
CA SER A 332 4.85 -13.03 -23.04
C SER A 332 6.30 -12.57 -23.15
N LYS A 333 6.65 -11.89 -24.25
CA LYS A 333 8.01 -11.41 -24.49
C LYS A 333 8.13 -9.91 -24.23
N VAL A 334 9.24 -9.51 -23.63
CA VAL A 334 9.68 -8.11 -23.49
C VAL A 334 11.05 -7.94 -24.11
N ARG A 335 11.28 -6.83 -24.78
CA ARG A 335 12.56 -6.43 -25.33
C ARG A 335 13.07 -5.23 -24.56
N LEU A 336 14.33 -5.29 -24.17
CA LEU A 336 15.02 -4.23 -23.44
C LEU A 336 16.21 -3.76 -24.27
N ASP A 337 16.35 -2.46 -24.47
CA ASP A 337 17.58 -1.87 -24.91
C ASP A 337 18.37 -1.44 -23.66
N VAL A 338 19.54 -2.04 -23.47
CA VAL A 338 20.30 -1.96 -22.23
C VAL A 338 21.71 -1.45 -22.51
N VAL A 339 22.12 -0.43 -21.77
CA VAL A 339 23.50 0.08 -21.78
C VAL A 339 24.26 -0.54 -20.62
N PRO A 340 25.36 -1.27 -20.87
CA PRO A 340 26.16 -1.90 -19.81
C PRO A 340 26.70 -0.89 -18.79
N VAL A 341 26.91 -1.33 -17.55
CA VAL A 341 27.37 -0.47 -16.46
C VAL A 341 28.72 0.18 -16.74
N GLU A 342 29.60 -0.51 -17.46
CA GLU A 342 30.95 -0.04 -17.80
C GLU A 342 30.96 0.98 -18.96
N ALA A 343 29.86 1.08 -19.72
CA ALA A 343 29.78 1.96 -20.89
C ALA A 343 29.24 3.36 -20.49
N GLY A 344 29.49 4.39 -21.29
CA GLY A 344 28.81 5.67 -21.14
C GLY A 344 27.32 5.57 -21.46
N ILE A 345 26.47 6.44 -20.90
CA ILE A 345 25.01 6.39 -21.11
C ILE A 345 24.59 6.55 -22.58
N ASP A 346 25.37 7.28 -23.35
CA ASP A 346 25.16 7.52 -24.79
C ASP A 346 25.73 6.41 -25.68
N SER A 347 26.25 5.33 -25.09
CA SER A 347 26.76 4.19 -25.84
C SER A 347 25.61 3.42 -26.51
N LYS A 348 25.95 2.74 -27.62
CA LYS A 348 24.99 1.89 -28.33
C LYS A 348 24.42 0.82 -27.37
N PRO A 349 23.10 0.75 -27.16
CA PRO A 349 22.51 -0.25 -26.29
C PRO A 349 22.53 -1.64 -26.91
N ASN A 350 22.58 -2.65 -26.06
CA ASN A 350 22.39 -4.04 -26.42
C ASN A 350 20.91 -4.40 -26.32
N ARG A 351 20.33 -4.96 -27.39
CA ARG A 351 18.95 -5.45 -27.37
C ARG A 351 18.86 -6.83 -26.78
N ILE A 352 18.09 -6.98 -25.72
CA ILE A 352 17.89 -8.23 -25.02
C ILE A 352 16.40 -8.59 -25.08
N VAL A 353 16.08 -9.82 -25.47
CA VAL A 353 14.71 -10.34 -25.48
C VAL A 353 14.58 -11.34 -24.35
N LEU A 354 13.59 -11.16 -23.49
CA LEU A 354 13.28 -12.04 -22.37
C LEU A 354 11.82 -12.51 -22.47
N THR A 355 11.59 -13.77 -22.12
CA THR A 355 10.25 -14.30 -21.92
C THR A 355 9.91 -14.19 -20.45
N ARG A 356 8.81 -13.49 -20.12
CA ARG A 356 8.35 -13.31 -18.74
C ARG A 356 7.94 -14.64 -18.10
N ASP A 357 8.16 -14.74 -16.81
CA ASP A 357 7.82 -15.94 -16.03
C ASP A 357 7.30 -15.52 -14.64
N LYS A 358 6.69 -16.46 -13.92
CA LYS A 358 6.36 -16.27 -12.50
C LYS A 358 7.63 -16.36 -11.68
N ILE A 359 7.95 -15.30 -10.96
CA ILE A 359 9.14 -15.16 -10.12
C ILE A 359 8.72 -15.33 -8.68
N LYS A 360 9.29 -16.31 -7.97
CA LYS A 360 9.07 -16.49 -6.54
C LYS A 360 10.00 -15.58 -5.74
N LEU A 361 9.46 -14.90 -4.74
CA LEU A 361 10.22 -14.01 -3.85
C LEU A 361 10.64 -14.75 -2.56
N GLU A 362 11.41 -15.82 -2.71
CA GLU A 362 11.84 -16.71 -1.62
C GLU A 362 12.58 -15.96 -0.49
N GLU A 363 13.23 -14.85 -0.82
CA GLU A 363 13.90 -14.00 0.17
C GLU A 363 12.93 -13.38 1.19
N GLN A 364 11.66 -13.22 0.83
CA GLN A 364 10.59 -12.65 1.66
C GLN A 364 9.73 -13.73 2.34
N ALA A 365 10.00 -15.03 2.10
CA ALA A 365 9.30 -16.12 2.74
C ALA A 365 9.85 -16.41 4.15
N ALA A 366 9.14 -17.24 4.91
CA ALA A 366 9.58 -17.70 6.23
C ALA A 366 10.93 -18.43 6.13
N LYS A 367 11.81 -18.16 7.08
CA LYS A 367 13.17 -18.74 7.19
C LYS A 367 13.40 -19.32 8.57
N SER A 368 14.27 -20.31 8.67
CA SER A 368 14.65 -20.85 9.97
C SER A 368 16.17 -20.89 10.16
N LYS A 369 16.58 -20.83 11.43
CA LYS A 369 17.95 -21.04 11.88
C LYS A 369 17.95 -21.78 13.21
N VAL A 370 19.04 -22.48 13.52
CA VAL A 370 19.22 -23.13 14.83
C VAL A 370 20.26 -22.38 15.63
N LEU A 371 19.87 -21.98 16.83
CA LEU A 371 20.78 -21.40 17.82
C LEU A 371 21.19 -22.48 18.80
N THR A 372 22.48 -22.59 19.09
CA THR A 372 23.00 -23.46 20.12
C THR A 372 23.34 -22.61 21.34
N ILE A 373 22.62 -22.85 22.44
CA ILE A 373 22.79 -22.14 23.72
C ILE A 373 23.64 -23.03 24.62
N PRO A 374 24.88 -22.61 24.96
CA PRO A 374 25.71 -23.34 25.92
C PRO A 374 25.00 -23.43 27.27
N ALA A 375 24.87 -24.63 27.81
CA ALA A 375 24.37 -24.78 29.16
C ALA A 375 25.54 -24.65 30.17
N GLY A 376 25.33 -23.88 31.25
CA GLY A 376 26.27 -23.83 32.35
C GLY A 376 26.31 -25.14 33.14
N ASN A 377 27.33 -25.32 33.98
CA ASN A 377 27.43 -26.43 34.93
C ASN A 377 27.48 -27.85 34.36
N GLY A 378 28.03 -28.05 33.16
CA GLY A 378 28.19 -29.39 32.56
C GLY A 378 26.91 -30.00 31.95
N ALA A 379 25.81 -29.27 31.90
CA ALA A 379 24.61 -29.70 31.19
C ALA A 379 24.81 -29.64 29.65
N PRO A 380 24.13 -30.47 28.85
CA PRO A 380 24.23 -30.43 27.41
C PRO A 380 23.70 -29.10 26.84
N ALA A 381 24.37 -28.60 25.81
CA ALA A 381 23.90 -27.40 25.08
C ALA A 381 22.48 -27.62 24.55
N LYS A 382 21.65 -26.57 24.61
CA LYS A 382 20.29 -26.57 24.09
C LYS A 382 20.25 -26.02 22.65
N ARG A 383 19.52 -26.67 21.80
CA ARG A 383 19.33 -26.31 20.41
C ARG A 383 17.94 -25.68 20.22
N ILE A 384 17.87 -24.45 19.86
CA ILE A 384 16.61 -23.71 19.66
C ILE A 384 16.45 -23.40 18.18
N GLY A 385 15.36 -23.91 17.59
CA GLY A 385 14.93 -23.54 16.26
C GLY A 385 14.26 -22.17 16.29
N VAL A 386 14.72 -21.24 15.48
CA VAL A 386 14.08 -19.93 15.32
C VAL A 386 13.50 -19.87 13.92
N ILE A 387 12.18 -19.63 13.82
CA ILE A 387 11.48 -19.37 12.56
C ILE A 387 11.15 -17.88 12.51
N GLU A 388 11.68 -17.18 11.53
CA GLU A 388 11.37 -15.79 11.23
C GLU A 388 10.24 -15.76 10.22
N LEU A 389 9.05 -15.23 10.61
CA LEU A 389 7.88 -15.13 9.76
C LEU A 389 7.57 -13.64 9.49
N PRO A 390 7.88 -13.11 8.30
CA PRO A 390 7.75 -11.68 8.02
C PRO A 390 6.31 -11.22 7.77
N GLY A 391 5.39 -12.14 7.46
CA GLY A 391 3.98 -11.87 7.22
C GLY A 391 3.17 -13.14 7.09
N PHE A 392 1.86 -13.05 7.21
CA PHE A 392 0.91 -14.14 6.94
C PHE A 392 0.52 -14.09 5.45
N TYR A 393 1.51 -14.33 4.59
CA TYR A 393 1.35 -14.27 3.14
C TYR A 393 0.57 -15.46 2.59
N GLN A 394 -0.24 -15.20 1.53
CA GLN A 394 -1.03 -16.21 0.84
C GLN A 394 -1.24 -15.82 -0.62
N ASP A 395 -0.97 -16.73 -1.54
CA ASP A 395 -1.40 -16.61 -2.94
C ASP A 395 -2.88 -17.01 -3.03
N PHE A 396 -3.78 -16.03 -2.88
CA PHE A 396 -5.23 -16.24 -2.89
C PHE A 396 -5.72 -16.87 -4.19
N GLU A 397 -5.12 -16.52 -5.31
CA GLU A 397 -5.52 -17.06 -6.62
C GLU A 397 -5.04 -18.50 -6.78
N GLY A 398 -3.79 -18.78 -6.45
CA GLY A 398 -3.23 -20.13 -6.46
C GLY A 398 -4.01 -21.06 -5.56
N ARG A 399 -4.38 -20.61 -4.35
CA ARG A 399 -5.23 -21.37 -3.42
C ARG A 399 -6.62 -21.63 -4.01
N ARG A 400 -7.29 -20.62 -4.58
CA ARG A 400 -8.62 -20.77 -5.19
C ARG A 400 -8.64 -21.75 -6.36
N LYS A 401 -7.53 -21.79 -7.13
CA LYS A 401 -7.36 -22.72 -8.25
C LYS A 401 -6.88 -24.11 -7.82
N ASN A 402 -6.69 -24.35 -6.51
CA ASN A 402 -6.10 -25.57 -5.95
C ASN A 402 -4.74 -25.92 -6.60
N ALA A 403 -3.91 -24.91 -6.85
CA ALA A 403 -2.58 -25.12 -7.40
C ALA A 403 -1.71 -25.90 -6.41
N ASP A 404 -0.91 -26.86 -6.90
CA ASP A 404 -0.06 -27.70 -6.03
C ASP A 404 1.02 -26.88 -5.31
N ASP A 405 1.43 -25.75 -5.89
CA ASP A 405 2.53 -24.93 -5.42
C ASP A 405 2.15 -23.43 -5.39
N TYR A 406 1.37 -23.06 -4.39
CA TYR A 406 1.07 -21.65 -4.09
C TYR A 406 1.76 -21.20 -2.80
N ALA A 407 2.11 -19.90 -2.72
CA ALA A 407 2.72 -19.33 -1.52
C ALA A 407 1.73 -19.34 -0.35
N SER A 408 2.16 -19.90 0.79
CA SER A 408 1.40 -19.97 2.04
C SER A 408 2.37 -19.97 3.22
N ALA A 409 2.15 -19.05 4.15
CA ALA A 409 2.92 -18.96 5.39
C ALA A 409 2.82 -20.28 6.20
N THR A 410 1.63 -20.87 6.29
CA THR A 410 1.39 -22.13 7.00
C THR A 410 2.18 -23.28 6.39
N ARG A 411 2.15 -23.42 5.06
CA ARG A 411 2.90 -24.51 4.38
C ARG A 411 4.40 -24.37 4.57
N ASP A 412 4.93 -23.16 4.50
CA ASP A 412 6.35 -22.90 4.72
C ASP A 412 6.76 -23.17 6.16
N VAL A 413 5.97 -22.70 7.15
CA VAL A 413 6.25 -22.97 8.57
C VAL A 413 6.16 -24.46 8.87
N SER A 414 5.17 -25.19 8.35
CA SER A 414 5.04 -26.64 8.49
C SER A 414 6.29 -27.37 7.96
N ARG A 415 6.76 -26.99 6.78
CA ARG A 415 7.99 -27.54 6.18
C ARG A 415 9.23 -27.25 7.07
N LEU A 416 9.33 -26.02 7.59
CA LEU A 416 10.44 -25.63 8.49
C LEU A 416 10.39 -26.36 9.82
N LEU A 417 9.19 -26.59 10.40
CA LEU A 417 9.02 -27.40 11.61
C LEU A 417 9.48 -28.85 11.39
N THR A 418 9.12 -29.44 10.25
CA THR A 418 9.61 -30.78 9.88
C THR A 418 11.14 -30.84 9.82
N GLN A 419 11.79 -29.83 9.23
CA GLN A 419 13.25 -29.73 9.17
C GLN A 419 13.89 -29.57 10.55
N LEU A 420 13.31 -28.75 11.42
CA LEU A 420 13.81 -28.52 12.79
C LEU A 420 13.62 -29.75 13.66
N THR A 421 12.52 -30.49 13.50
CA THR A 421 12.27 -31.79 14.17
C THR A 421 13.32 -32.81 13.77
N ALA A 422 13.63 -32.93 12.47
CA ALA A 422 14.71 -33.80 11.99
C ALA A 422 16.11 -33.41 12.55
N GLN A 423 16.31 -32.12 12.81
CA GLN A 423 17.51 -31.61 13.45
C GLN A 423 17.50 -31.78 14.98
N LYS A 424 16.44 -32.32 15.57
CA LYS A 424 16.28 -32.57 17.02
C LYS A 424 16.50 -31.32 17.86
N VAL A 425 15.81 -30.22 17.54
CA VAL A 425 15.83 -29.01 18.38
C VAL A 425 15.07 -29.25 19.69
N ASP A 426 15.49 -28.62 20.78
CA ASP A 426 14.87 -28.73 22.10
C ASP A 426 13.62 -27.84 22.27
N GLY A 427 13.48 -26.82 21.43
CA GLY A 427 12.36 -25.88 21.45
C GLY A 427 12.34 -25.03 20.17
N VAL A 428 11.20 -24.39 19.91
CA VAL A 428 10.97 -23.51 18.76
C VAL A 428 10.60 -22.11 19.25
N VAL A 429 11.16 -21.12 18.58
CA VAL A 429 10.78 -19.71 18.69
C VAL A 429 10.21 -19.28 17.35
N LEU A 430 8.96 -18.80 17.33
CA LEU A 430 8.37 -18.13 16.17
C LEU A 430 8.51 -16.62 16.34
N ASP A 431 9.27 -15.98 15.46
CA ASP A 431 9.53 -14.54 15.50
C ASP A 431 8.53 -13.79 14.61
N LEU A 432 7.59 -13.08 15.24
CA LEU A 432 6.58 -12.24 14.61
C LEU A 432 6.86 -10.75 14.80
N ARG A 433 8.04 -10.36 15.23
CA ARG A 433 8.39 -8.95 15.40
C ARG A 433 8.36 -8.26 14.03
N ASN A 434 7.74 -7.08 13.97
CA ASN A 434 7.49 -6.31 12.74
C ASN A 434 6.61 -7.02 11.69
N ASN A 435 5.90 -8.07 12.08
CA ASN A 435 4.94 -8.76 11.22
C ASN A 435 3.56 -8.08 11.33
N GLY A 436 3.20 -7.25 10.34
CA GLY A 436 1.94 -6.50 10.30
C GLY A 436 0.67 -7.35 10.06
N GLY A 437 0.80 -8.68 10.01
CA GLY A 437 -0.32 -9.60 9.77
C GLY A 437 -0.36 -10.13 8.35
N GLY A 438 -1.57 -10.27 7.80
CA GLY A 438 -1.83 -10.82 6.47
C GLY A 438 -3.16 -11.59 6.43
N SER A 439 -3.16 -12.77 5.83
CA SER A 439 -4.34 -13.60 5.66
C SER A 439 -4.87 -14.15 6.99
N LEU A 440 -6.17 -13.95 7.23
CA LEU A 440 -6.90 -14.55 8.36
C LEU A 440 -6.84 -16.08 8.30
N THR A 441 -7.02 -16.66 7.12
CA THR A 441 -6.94 -18.11 6.91
C THR A 441 -5.57 -18.66 7.30
N GLU A 442 -4.50 -17.99 6.90
CA GLU A 442 -3.14 -18.39 7.30
C GLU A 442 -2.94 -18.32 8.83
N ALA A 443 -3.52 -17.31 9.51
CA ALA A 443 -3.42 -17.21 10.97
C ALA A 443 -4.11 -18.41 11.65
N ILE A 444 -5.28 -18.84 11.14
CA ILE A 444 -6.02 -19.97 11.67
C ILE A 444 -5.27 -21.29 11.42
N GLU A 445 -4.89 -21.55 10.17
CA GLU A 445 -4.22 -22.79 9.77
C GLU A 445 -2.82 -22.92 10.40
N LEU A 446 -2.07 -21.79 10.50
CA LEU A 446 -0.77 -21.79 11.17
C LEU A 446 -0.88 -22.07 12.67
N THR A 447 -1.96 -21.59 13.32
CA THR A 447 -2.22 -21.93 14.73
C THR A 447 -2.48 -23.44 14.89
N GLY A 448 -3.17 -24.06 13.94
CA GLY A 448 -3.40 -25.52 13.90
C GLY A 448 -2.13 -26.36 13.84
N LEU A 449 -0.98 -25.81 13.42
CA LEU A 449 0.30 -26.51 13.50
C LEU A 449 0.78 -26.75 14.95
N PHE A 450 0.20 -26.05 15.92
CA PHE A 450 0.62 -26.05 17.34
C PHE A 450 -0.48 -26.49 18.30
N ILE A 451 -1.75 -26.55 17.89
CA ILE A 451 -2.89 -27.06 18.68
C ILE A 451 -3.52 -28.24 17.95
N ASP A 452 -4.21 -29.15 18.67
CA ASP A 452 -4.83 -30.32 18.02
C ASP A 452 -6.05 -29.89 17.19
N ARG A 453 -7.02 -29.30 17.79
CA ARG A 453 -8.18 -28.67 17.12
C ARG A 453 -8.85 -27.68 18.05
N GLY A 454 -9.62 -26.78 17.52
CA GLY A 454 -10.44 -25.88 18.32
C GLY A 454 -10.52 -24.46 17.77
N PRO A 455 -11.26 -23.59 18.45
CA PRO A 455 -11.42 -22.20 18.04
C PRO A 455 -10.09 -21.44 18.11
N VAL A 456 -9.83 -20.61 17.10
CA VAL A 456 -8.65 -19.75 17.02
C VAL A 456 -9.04 -18.29 17.18
N VAL A 457 -10.15 -17.90 16.57
CA VAL A 457 -10.62 -16.52 16.54
C VAL A 457 -12.14 -16.51 16.40
N GLN A 458 -12.78 -15.49 16.97
CA GLN A 458 -14.20 -15.21 16.77
C GLN A 458 -14.33 -13.94 15.92
N VAL A 459 -15.25 -13.92 14.95
CA VAL A 459 -15.42 -12.83 14.00
C VAL A 459 -16.84 -12.31 14.08
N ARG A 460 -17.01 -11.02 14.39
CA ARG A 460 -18.31 -10.35 14.46
C ARG A 460 -18.50 -9.45 13.24
N GLU A 461 -19.49 -9.76 12.43
CA GLU A 461 -19.89 -8.96 11.26
C GLU A 461 -20.74 -7.73 11.65
N SER A 462 -20.98 -6.82 10.71
CA SER A 462 -21.76 -5.59 10.91
C SER A 462 -23.16 -5.85 11.48
N GLY A 463 -23.81 -6.94 11.09
CA GLY A 463 -25.11 -7.37 11.60
C GLY A 463 -25.10 -7.97 13.02
N GLY A 464 -23.95 -7.98 13.70
CA GLY A 464 -23.78 -8.53 15.05
C GLY A 464 -23.66 -10.06 15.09
N ARG A 465 -23.72 -10.74 13.96
CA ARG A 465 -23.50 -12.19 13.88
C ARG A 465 -22.05 -12.51 14.21
N VAL A 466 -21.85 -13.46 15.11
CA VAL A 466 -20.53 -13.96 15.49
C VAL A 466 -20.32 -15.34 14.88
N SER A 467 -19.25 -15.53 14.14
CA SER A 467 -18.74 -16.83 13.73
C SER A 467 -17.50 -17.18 14.55
N VAL A 468 -17.33 -18.48 14.79
CA VAL A 468 -16.13 -19.02 15.43
C VAL A 468 -15.33 -19.73 14.36
N GLU A 469 -14.15 -19.24 14.12
CA GLU A 469 -13.22 -19.79 13.14
C GLU A 469 -12.10 -20.51 13.90
N GLY A 470 -11.74 -21.71 13.44
CA GLY A 470 -10.74 -22.52 14.12
C GLY A 470 -10.18 -23.64 13.26
N ASP A 471 -9.25 -24.35 13.84
CA ASP A 471 -8.70 -25.55 13.24
C ASP A 471 -9.66 -26.73 13.41
N SER A 472 -9.94 -27.40 12.31
CA SER A 472 -10.80 -28.61 12.25
C SER A 472 -9.99 -29.90 12.18
N ASP A 473 -8.70 -29.79 11.87
CA ASP A 473 -7.84 -30.94 11.66
C ASP A 473 -7.36 -31.54 13.00
N THR A 474 -7.05 -32.81 12.99
CA THR A 474 -6.42 -33.49 14.14
C THR A 474 -4.93 -33.62 13.89
N GLY A 475 -4.16 -33.34 14.91
CA GLY A 475 -2.72 -33.51 14.91
C GLY A 475 -1.97 -32.17 15.06
N ILE A 476 -0.79 -32.26 15.60
CA ILE A 476 0.09 -31.15 15.94
C ILE A 476 1.41 -31.35 15.20
N ALA A 477 1.86 -30.35 14.44
CA ALA A 477 3.15 -30.41 13.75
C ALA A 477 4.35 -30.24 14.69
N TRP A 478 4.17 -29.53 15.81
CA TRP A 478 5.17 -29.31 16.84
C TRP A 478 4.57 -29.37 18.24
N GLU A 479 4.89 -30.42 18.99
CA GLU A 479 4.43 -30.63 20.38
C GLU A 479 5.38 -30.08 21.44
N GLY A 480 6.65 -29.80 21.07
CA GLY A 480 7.68 -29.35 21.98
C GLY A 480 7.47 -27.93 22.54
N PRO A 481 8.41 -27.44 23.37
CA PRO A 481 8.38 -26.06 23.89
C PRO A 481 8.29 -25.03 22.77
N LEU A 482 7.38 -24.04 22.94
CA LEU A 482 7.14 -22.96 22.01
C LEU A 482 7.25 -21.59 22.69
N ALA A 483 7.92 -20.66 22.06
CA ALA A 483 7.85 -19.25 22.39
C ALA A 483 7.54 -18.43 21.14
N VAL A 484 6.81 -17.33 21.30
CA VAL A 484 6.45 -16.41 20.23
C VAL A 484 6.99 -15.03 20.57
N LEU A 485 7.81 -14.46 19.69
CA LEU A 485 8.32 -13.10 19.83
C LEU A 485 7.39 -12.11 19.15
N ILE A 486 6.97 -11.09 19.89
CA ILE A 486 6.14 -9.99 19.38
C ILE A 486 6.75 -8.63 19.74
N ASN A 487 6.39 -7.60 18.98
CA ASN A 487 6.68 -6.21 19.31
C ASN A 487 5.52 -5.29 18.83
N ARG A 488 5.69 -3.98 19.01
CA ARG A 488 4.69 -2.99 18.54
C ARG A 488 4.32 -3.10 17.06
N GLY A 489 5.20 -3.62 16.21
CA GLY A 489 4.93 -3.88 14.79
C GLY A 489 4.18 -5.18 14.50
N SER A 490 3.90 -6.01 15.51
CA SER A 490 3.12 -7.25 15.37
C SER A 490 1.63 -6.90 15.40
N ALA A 491 0.90 -7.09 14.27
CA ALA A 491 -0.48 -6.64 14.15
C ALA A 491 -1.41 -7.70 13.53
N SER A 492 -2.73 -7.57 13.76
CA SER A 492 -3.77 -8.30 13.03
C SER A 492 -3.61 -9.84 13.12
N ALA A 493 -3.30 -10.54 12.02
CA ALA A 493 -3.09 -12.00 11.97
C ALA A 493 -2.01 -12.46 12.97
N SER A 494 -0.96 -11.67 13.19
CA SER A 494 0.04 -11.94 14.24
C SER A 494 -0.58 -11.93 15.65
N GLU A 495 -1.53 -11.03 15.88
CA GLU A 495 -2.24 -10.91 17.16
C GLU A 495 -3.27 -12.02 17.34
N ILE A 496 -3.89 -12.49 16.25
CA ILE A 496 -4.78 -13.68 16.27
C ILE A 496 -3.97 -14.89 16.69
N PHE A 497 -2.84 -15.15 16.03
CA PHE A 497 -1.97 -16.29 16.34
C PHE A 497 -1.43 -16.21 17.77
N ALA A 498 -0.77 -15.10 18.14
CA ALA A 498 -0.19 -14.93 19.47
C ALA A 498 -1.25 -15.00 20.58
N GLY A 499 -2.41 -14.39 20.34
CA GLY A 499 -3.54 -14.45 21.27
C GLY A 499 -4.08 -15.87 21.47
N ALA A 500 -4.21 -16.67 20.41
CA ALA A 500 -4.64 -18.05 20.50
C ALA A 500 -3.62 -18.91 21.24
N ILE A 501 -2.32 -18.82 20.90
CA ILE A 501 -1.24 -19.55 21.60
C ILE A 501 -1.23 -19.22 23.10
N GLN A 502 -1.46 -17.96 23.47
CA GLN A 502 -1.55 -17.52 24.87
C GLN A 502 -2.83 -18.05 25.55
N ASP A 503 -3.99 -17.93 24.93
CA ASP A 503 -5.28 -18.37 25.50
C ASP A 503 -5.33 -19.89 25.75
N TYR A 504 -4.66 -20.68 24.90
CA TYR A 504 -4.47 -22.12 25.11
C TYR A 504 -3.36 -22.47 26.09
N GLY A 505 -2.54 -21.53 26.56
CA GLY A 505 -1.34 -21.81 27.35
C GLY A 505 -0.35 -22.71 26.58
N ARG A 506 -0.39 -22.69 25.24
CA ARG A 506 0.42 -23.58 24.39
C ARG A 506 1.88 -23.16 24.33
N GLY A 507 2.16 -21.89 24.50
CA GLY A 507 3.51 -21.33 24.46
C GLY A 507 3.59 -20.00 25.20
N LEU A 508 4.81 -19.48 25.37
CA LEU A 508 5.06 -18.20 26.00
C LEU A 508 5.11 -17.10 24.95
N ILE A 509 4.41 -16.02 25.21
CA ILE A 509 4.48 -14.79 24.42
C ILE A 509 5.52 -13.86 25.05
N ILE A 510 6.53 -13.47 24.28
CA ILE A 510 7.70 -12.72 24.78
C ILE A 510 7.90 -11.47 23.93
N GLY A 511 8.22 -10.34 24.54
CA GLY A 511 8.60 -9.11 23.84
C GLY A 511 7.84 -7.88 24.32
N GLU A 512 7.34 -7.07 23.39
CA GLU A 512 6.55 -5.88 23.66
C GLU A 512 5.08 -6.13 23.38
N THR A 513 4.19 -5.34 23.99
CA THR A 513 2.76 -5.36 23.63
C THR A 513 2.60 -5.10 22.13
N SER A 514 1.76 -5.88 21.44
CA SER A 514 1.52 -5.78 20.01
C SER A 514 0.76 -4.50 19.61
N PHE A 515 0.48 -4.32 18.32
CA PHE A 515 -0.08 -3.10 17.74
C PHE A 515 -1.48 -2.74 18.26
N GLY A 516 -2.37 -3.71 18.37
CA GLY A 516 -3.74 -3.52 18.84
C GLY A 516 -4.81 -3.45 17.74
N LYS A 517 -4.57 -4.00 16.55
CA LYS A 517 -5.55 -4.03 15.46
C LYS A 517 -6.50 -5.21 15.62
N GLY A 518 -7.78 -4.93 15.82
CA GLY A 518 -8.85 -5.93 16.02
C GLY A 518 -9.87 -6.00 14.88
N THR A 519 -9.53 -5.55 13.67
CA THR A 519 -10.43 -5.48 12.52
C THR A 519 -10.03 -6.44 11.40
N VAL A 520 -11.03 -6.92 10.66
CA VAL A 520 -10.87 -7.78 9.48
C VAL A 520 -11.24 -7.01 8.23
N GLN A 521 -10.36 -7.02 7.24
CA GLN A 521 -10.60 -6.42 5.93
C GLN A 521 -10.81 -7.48 4.86
N ASN A 522 -11.60 -7.11 3.86
CA ASN A 522 -11.72 -7.85 2.61
C ASN A 522 -11.30 -6.97 1.43
N LEU A 523 -10.75 -7.59 0.40
CA LEU A 523 -10.44 -6.91 -0.87
C LEU A 523 -11.63 -7.05 -1.80
N VAL A 524 -12.16 -5.92 -2.22
CA VAL A 524 -13.29 -5.85 -3.15
C VAL A 524 -12.80 -5.28 -4.47
N ASP A 525 -12.82 -6.09 -5.50
CA ASP A 525 -12.47 -5.70 -6.85
C ASP A 525 -13.62 -4.88 -7.46
N LEU A 526 -13.34 -3.64 -7.87
CA LEU A 526 -14.32 -2.74 -8.46
C LEU A 526 -14.66 -3.08 -9.92
N ASP A 527 -13.78 -3.81 -10.59
CA ASP A 527 -13.98 -4.24 -11.98
C ASP A 527 -14.97 -5.41 -12.11
N ARG A 528 -15.33 -6.07 -11.01
CA ARG A 528 -16.26 -7.19 -11.00
C ARG A 528 -17.69 -6.84 -11.45
N TRP A 529 -18.15 -5.61 -11.18
CA TRP A 529 -19.52 -5.21 -11.54
C TRP A 529 -19.69 -4.87 -13.02
N PRO A 530 -18.79 -4.05 -13.65
CA PRO A 530 -18.81 -3.89 -15.08
C PRO A 530 -18.27 -5.11 -15.83
N ALA A 531 -17.72 -6.12 -15.12
CA ALA A 531 -17.09 -7.32 -15.68
C ALA A 531 -15.97 -6.97 -16.70
N ASN A 532 -15.12 -6.03 -16.32
CA ASN A 532 -13.97 -5.63 -17.15
C ASN A 532 -12.96 -6.78 -17.25
N GLU A 533 -12.45 -7.04 -18.44
CA GLU A 533 -11.40 -8.02 -18.65
C GLU A 533 -10.04 -7.51 -18.15
N GLU A 534 -9.80 -6.19 -18.28
CA GLU A 534 -8.60 -5.53 -17.79
C GLU A 534 -8.93 -4.62 -16.60
N PRO A 535 -8.09 -4.59 -15.55
CA PRO A 535 -8.30 -3.75 -14.38
C PRO A 535 -8.33 -2.25 -14.73
N ARG A 536 -9.41 -1.56 -14.42
CA ARG A 536 -9.62 -0.11 -14.68
C ARG A 536 -9.91 0.70 -13.44
N PHE A 537 -10.63 0.12 -12.48
CA PHE A 537 -11.17 0.83 -11.33
C PHE A 537 -10.45 0.53 -10.03
N GLY A 538 -9.62 -0.52 -9.99
CA GLY A 538 -8.86 -0.90 -8.80
C GLY A 538 -9.66 -1.67 -7.76
N GLN A 539 -9.21 -1.61 -6.50
CA GLN A 539 -9.76 -2.41 -5.41
C GLN A 539 -9.98 -1.56 -4.16
N VAL A 540 -10.95 -1.96 -3.35
CA VAL A 540 -11.14 -1.41 -1.99
C VAL A 540 -10.78 -2.49 -0.97
N LYS A 541 -9.82 -2.20 -0.11
CA LYS A 541 -9.57 -2.95 1.12
C LYS A 541 -10.54 -2.41 2.17
N LEU A 542 -11.60 -3.14 2.44
CA LEU A 542 -12.74 -2.70 3.21
C LEU A 542 -12.83 -3.43 4.55
N THR A 543 -12.95 -2.71 5.65
CA THR A 543 -13.27 -3.30 6.95
C THR A 543 -14.68 -3.86 6.97
N ILE A 544 -14.79 -5.19 7.19
CA ILE A 544 -16.05 -5.94 7.15
C ILE A 544 -16.45 -6.55 8.49
N ALA A 545 -15.51 -6.67 9.44
CA ALA A 545 -15.75 -7.31 10.73
C ALA A 545 -14.74 -6.86 11.80
N GLN A 546 -15.07 -7.15 13.06
CA GLN A 546 -14.10 -7.18 14.16
C GLN A 546 -13.80 -8.63 14.54
N PHE A 547 -12.57 -8.89 14.98
CA PHE A 547 -12.21 -10.18 15.54
C PHE A 547 -11.94 -10.11 17.05
N PHE A 548 -12.10 -11.27 17.68
CA PHE A 548 -11.96 -11.45 19.12
C PHE A 548 -11.15 -12.71 19.39
N ARG A 549 -10.39 -12.68 20.46
CA ARG A 549 -9.65 -13.85 20.97
C ARG A 549 -10.59 -14.98 21.36
N VAL A 550 -10.06 -16.18 21.54
CA VAL A 550 -10.81 -17.35 22.03
C VAL A 550 -11.49 -17.02 23.38
N SER A 551 -10.82 -16.24 24.23
CA SER A 551 -11.35 -15.76 25.52
C SER A 551 -12.44 -14.66 25.41
N GLY A 552 -12.80 -14.23 24.21
CA GLY A 552 -13.84 -13.24 23.91
C GLY A 552 -13.41 -11.77 23.98
N GLY A 553 -12.18 -11.46 24.37
CA GLY A 553 -11.66 -10.09 24.36
C GLY A 553 -11.14 -9.69 22.97
N SER A 554 -11.33 -8.42 22.55
CA SER A 554 -10.71 -7.91 21.33
C SER A 554 -9.24 -7.53 21.57
N THR A 555 -8.41 -7.58 20.52
CA THR A 555 -7.06 -6.96 20.52
C THR A 555 -7.13 -5.46 20.27
N GLN A 556 -8.27 -4.95 19.78
CA GLN A 556 -8.45 -3.54 19.40
C GLN A 556 -7.96 -2.57 20.47
N ASN A 557 -7.08 -1.65 20.13
CA ASN A 557 -6.42 -0.65 20.97
C ASN A 557 -5.52 -1.19 22.11
N LYS A 558 -5.59 -2.49 22.43
CA LYS A 558 -4.86 -3.08 23.57
C LYS A 558 -3.72 -3.99 23.16
N GLY A 559 -3.84 -4.62 22.01
CA GLY A 559 -2.88 -5.63 21.57
C GLY A 559 -2.93 -6.92 22.39
N VAL A 560 -1.92 -7.75 22.16
CA VAL A 560 -1.57 -8.92 22.98
C VAL A 560 -0.47 -8.49 23.94
N VAL A 561 -0.72 -8.58 25.25
CA VAL A 561 0.27 -8.29 26.28
C VAL A 561 1.14 -9.53 26.45
N PRO A 562 2.48 -9.42 26.35
CA PRO A 562 3.36 -10.57 26.47
C PRO A 562 3.41 -11.13 27.92
N ASP A 563 3.64 -12.45 28.04
CA ASP A 563 3.86 -13.11 29.33
C ASP A 563 5.21 -12.71 29.95
N ILE A 564 6.20 -12.46 29.08
CA ILE A 564 7.52 -11.96 29.48
C ILE A 564 7.78 -10.67 28.69
N ALA A 565 7.68 -9.53 29.38
CA ALA A 565 7.84 -8.22 28.76
C ALA A 565 9.31 -7.82 28.61
N PHE A 566 9.68 -7.31 27.44
CA PHE A 566 10.93 -6.59 27.21
C PHE A 566 10.78 -5.10 27.55
N PRO A 567 11.88 -4.37 27.76
CA PRO A 567 11.83 -2.92 27.81
C PRO A 567 11.20 -2.35 26.52
N VAL A 568 10.30 -1.39 26.67
CA VAL A 568 9.56 -0.79 25.56
C VAL A 568 10.50 0.08 24.73
N SER A 569 10.51 -0.12 23.40
CA SER A 569 11.33 0.66 22.47
C SER A 569 10.59 1.89 21.92
N VAL A 570 9.25 1.82 21.85
CA VAL A 570 8.37 2.90 21.36
C VAL A 570 7.17 3.02 22.30
N ASP A 571 6.83 4.24 22.71
CA ASP A 571 5.67 4.48 23.56
C ASP A 571 4.35 4.15 22.85
N ALA A 572 3.38 3.66 23.60
CA ALA A 572 2.06 3.33 23.08
C ALA A 572 1.27 4.56 22.58
N SER A 573 1.63 5.76 23.05
CA SER A 573 1.06 7.02 22.59
C SER A 573 1.62 7.49 21.24
N GLU A 574 2.75 6.93 20.80
CA GLU A 574 3.42 7.32 19.57
C GLU A 574 3.15 6.35 18.41
N TYR A 575 2.86 5.08 18.71
CA TYR A 575 2.68 4.05 17.70
C TYR A 575 1.74 2.93 18.16
N GLY A 576 0.74 2.63 17.38
CA GLY A 576 -0.25 1.57 17.61
C GLY A 576 -1.65 2.00 17.23
N GLU A 577 -2.61 1.09 17.29
CA GLU A 577 -4.01 1.33 16.92
C GLU A 577 -4.64 2.50 17.67
N SER A 578 -4.27 2.67 18.94
CA SER A 578 -4.79 3.75 19.80
C SER A 578 -4.36 5.15 19.39
N THR A 579 -3.44 5.31 18.44
CA THR A 579 -3.03 6.62 17.92
C THR A 579 -3.97 7.15 16.84
N TYR A 580 -4.84 6.30 16.28
CA TYR A 580 -5.82 6.75 15.29
C TYR A 580 -7.06 7.36 15.95
N ASP A 581 -7.45 8.54 15.50
CA ASP A 581 -8.59 9.31 16.03
C ASP A 581 -9.96 8.65 15.80
N ASN A 582 -10.06 7.79 14.78
CA ASN A 582 -11.28 7.09 14.38
C ASN A 582 -11.20 5.56 14.51
N ALA A 583 -10.19 5.03 15.22
CA ALA A 583 -10.12 3.62 15.54
C ALA A 583 -11.39 3.11 16.23
N LEU A 584 -11.78 1.85 15.96
CA LEU A 584 -12.90 1.24 16.63
C LEU A 584 -12.61 1.07 18.14
N PRO A 585 -13.63 1.21 19.01
CA PRO A 585 -13.42 1.02 20.43
C PRO A 585 -13.15 -0.45 20.77
N TRP A 586 -12.42 -0.68 21.84
CA TRP A 586 -12.26 -2.01 22.41
C TRP A 586 -13.61 -2.55 22.88
N THR A 587 -13.90 -3.80 22.54
CA THR A 587 -15.13 -4.49 22.96
C THR A 587 -14.85 -5.95 23.32
N ARG A 588 -15.85 -6.62 23.90
CA ARG A 588 -15.84 -8.04 24.23
C ARG A 588 -17.14 -8.70 23.76
N ILE A 589 -17.10 -9.98 23.43
CA ILE A 589 -18.26 -10.82 23.11
C ILE A 589 -18.45 -11.90 24.16
#